data_3e1b3f52180dce5e922f133f00a0d09c
#
_entry.id   3e1b3f52180dce5e922f133f00a0d09c
#
_cell.length_a   1.000
_cell.length_b   1.000
_cell.length_c   1.000
_cell.angle_alpha   90.00
_cell.angle_beta   90.00
_cell.angle_gamma   90.00
#
_symmetry.space_group_name_H-M   'P 1'
#
loop_
_entity.id
_entity.type
_entity.pdbx_description
1 polymer ?
#
loop_
_entity_poly.entity_id
_entity_poly.type
_entity_poly.pdbx_seq_one_letter_code
_entity_poly.pdbx_strand_id
1 'polypeptide(L)'
;NYHLTVIQSMSPKFIYTQTDNSTLIHWLSKHEKNIRFISIQNGLRTKHEFKYFKNKHLENYNHDIFFMFGEHEESMYNRMNININKPMKLGSLRLGMFLEKKYVCHKKYNICLVSEFMREPNKGSKHYEIEKELYDYELKFHKILNQYIVETNQKILIALQSSKRDLQVEYFTNIFGDN
;
A
#
# COMPACT_ATOMS: atom_id res chain seq x y z
N ASN A 1 -20.63 -9.74 -19.92
CA ASN A 1 -19.70 -9.62 -18.76
C ASN A 1 -20.52 -9.36 -17.50
N TYR A 2 -20.46 -10.27 -16.51
CA TYR A 2 -21.26 -10.22 -15.27
C TYR A 2 -21.26 -8.85 -14.57
N HIS A 3 -20.08 -8.28 -14.35
CA HIS A 3 -19.96 -6.97 -13.67
C HIS A 3 -20.67 -5.84 -14.44
N LEU A 4 -20.57 -5.85 -15.76
CA LEU A 4 -21.23 -4.86 -16.60
C LEU A 4 -22.75 -4.97 -16.48
N THR A 5 -23.28 -6.19 -16.57
CA THR A 5 -24.72 -6.47 -16.43
C THR A 5 -25.24 -6.02 -15.07
N VAL A 6 -24.51 -6.30 -13.98
CA VAL A 6 -24.89 -5.87 -12.64
C VAL A 6 -24.94 -4.34 -12.54
N ILE A 7 -23.90 -3.66 -13.02
CA ILE A 7 -23.84 -2.19 -12.98
C ILE A 7 -24.96 -1.57 -13.84
N GLN A 8 -25.21 -2.10 -15.03
CA GLN A 8 -26.27 -1.62 -15.90
C GLN A 8 -27.65 -1.84 -15.28
N SER A 9 -27.88 -2.97 -14.61
CA SER A 9 -29.14 -3.22 -13.91
C SER A 9 -29.39 -2.29 -12.72
N MET A 10 -28.33 -1.89 -12.02
CA MET A 10 -28.40 -0.95 -10.89
C MET A 10 -28.49 0.51 -11.34
N SER A 11 -28.02 0.81 -12.56
CA SER A 11 -27.99 2.16 -13.15
C SER A 11 -27.48 3.26 -12.19
N PRO A 12 -26.32 3.09 -11.53
CA PRO A 12 -25.81 4.06 -10.58
C PRO A 12 -25.38 5.35 -11.29
N LYS A 13 -25.55 6.50 -10.64
CA LYS A 13 -25.06 7.78 -11.18
C LYS A 13 -23.54 7.89 -11.12
N PHE A 14 -22.92 7.26 -10.13
CA PHE A 14 -21.46 7.22 -9.94
C PHE A 14 -21.02 5.91 -9.30
N ILE A 15 -19.79 5.53 -9.58
CA ILE A 15 -19.07 4.44 -8.94
C ILE A 15 -17.84 5.01 -8.24
N TYR A 16 -17.74 4.75 -6.95
CA TYR A 16 -16.61 5.12 -6.13
C TYR A 16 -15.76 3.91 -5.81
N THR A 17 -14.44 4.05 -5.89
CA THR A 17 -13.51 3.00 -5.52
C THR A 17 -12.28 3.53 -4.77
N GLN A 18 -11.79 2.76 -3.81
CA GLN A 18 -10.50 2.94 -3.17
C GLN A 18 -9.41 2.05 -3.80
N THR A 19 -9.74 1.36 -4.88
CA THR A 19 -8.82 0.46 -5.59
C THR A 19 -8.52 1.05 -6.97
N ASP A 20 -7.80 2.17 -6.98
CA ASP A 20 -7.47 2.93 -8.19
C ASP A 20 -6.65 2.13 -9.21
N ASN A 21 -5.94 1.08 -8.78
CA ASN A 21 -5.15 0.19 -9.63
C ASN A 21 -5.90 -1.06 -10.13
N SER A 22 -7.21 -1.12 -9.96
CA SER A 22 -8.02 -2.22 -10.46
C SER A 22 -8.22 -2.17 -11.97
N THR A 23 -7.72 -3.17 -12.68
CA THR A 23 -7.94 -3.32 -14.13
C THR A 23 -9.41 -3.41 -14.50
N LEU A 24 -10.24 -4.01 -13.61
CA LEU A 24 -11.68 -4.10 -13.80
C LEU A 24 -12.34 -2.71 -13.81
N ILE A 25 -12.00 -1.86 -12.85
CA ILE A 25 -12.57 -0.51 -12.76
C ILE A 25 -12.19 0.34 -13.98
N HIS A 26 -10.93 0.25 -14.41
CA HIS A 26 -10.49 0.91 -15.65
C HIS A 26 -11.21 0.40 -16.88
N TRP A 27 -11.43 -0.91 -16.96
CA TRP A 27 -12.19 -1.50 -18.06
C TRP A 27 -13.65 -1.01 -18.05
N LEU A 28 -14.31 -1.02 -16.89
CA LEU A 28 -15.69 -0.55 -16.73
C LEU A 28 -15.81 0.92 -17.11
N SER A 29 -14.91 1.79 -16.67
CA SER A 29 -14.94 3.23 -17.01
C SER A 29 -14.76 3.53 -18.50
N LYS A 30 -14.14 2.62 -19.24
CA LYS A 30 -14.07 2.70 -20.70
C LYS A 30 -15.40 2.38 -21.39
N HIS A 31 -16.16 1.45 -20.82
CA HIS A 31 -17.37 0.91 -21.48
C HIS A 31 -18.66 1.60 -21.02
N GLU A 32 -18.69 2.13 -19.78
CA GLU A 32 -19.85 2.81 -19.21
C GLU A 32 -19.67 4.32 -19.16
N LYS A 33 -20.08 5.02 -20.24
CA LYS A 33 -19.92 6.47 -20.37
C LYS A 33 -20.98 7.30 -19.63
N ASN A 34 -22.09 6.68 -19.26
CA ASN A 34 -23.18 7.32 -18.54
C ASN A 34 -22.98 7.32 -17.01
N ILE A 35 -21.96 6.63 -16.52
CA ILE A 35 -21.64 6.49 -15.10
C ILE A 35 -20.35 7.25 -14.83
N ARG A 36 -20.34 8.07 -13.78
CA ARG A 36 -19.13 8.75 -13.32
C ARG A 36 -18.28 7.84 -12.45
N PHE A 37 -17.01 7.73 -12.75
CA PHE A 37 -16.06 6.94 -11.99
C PHE A 37 -15.17 7.87 -11.15
N ILE A 38 -15.19 7.64 -9.83
CA ILE A 38 -14.41 8.37 -8.84
C ILE A 38 -13.48 7.40 -8.15
N SER A 39 -12.19 7.66 -8.18
CA SER A 39 -11.21 6.81 -7.51
C SER A 39 -10.32 7.58 -6.54
N ILE A 40 -9.88 6.88 -5.52
CA ILE A 40 -8.90 7.37 -4.55
C ILE A 40 -7.67 6.49 -4.63
N GLN A 41 -6.50 7.11 -4.68
CA GLN A 41 -5.22 6.43 -4.61
C GLN A 41 -5.10 5.69 -3.27
N ASN A 42 -4.82 4.39 -3.32
CA ASN A 42 -4.77 3.52 -2.15
C ASN A 42 -3.36 3.28 -1.58
N GLY A 43 -2.32 3.66 -2.31
CA GLY A 43 -0.92 3.49 -1.90
C GLY A 43 0.03 4.29 -2.77
N LEU A 44 1.28 4.42 -2.34
CA LEU A 44 2.35 5.01 -3.15
C LEU A 44 2.56 4.17 -4.42
N ARG A 45 2.98 4.84 -5.49
CA ARG A 45 3.24 4.20 -6.77
C ARG A 45 4.75 4.15 -7.03
N THR A 46 5.24 2.95 -7.30
CA THR A 46 6.61 2.71 -7.71
C THR A 46 6.74 2.72 -9.24
N LYS A 47 7.98 2.87 -9.74
CA LYS A 47 8.25 2.73 -11.18
C LYS A 47 7.82 1.38 -11.75
N HIS A 48 7.86 0.33 -10.92
CA HIS A 48 7.46 -1.01 -11.33
C HIS A 48 5.94 -1.10 -11.56
N GLU A 49 5.14 -0.51 -10.68
CA GLU A 49 3.67 -0.48 -10.84
C GLU A 49 3.27 0.33 -12.08
N PHE A 50 3.94 1.43 -12.36
CA PHE A 50 3.71 2.18 -13.59
C PHE A 50 4.03 1.37 -14.86
N LYS A 51 5.09 0.56 -14.86
CA LYS A 51 5.36 -0.38 -15.95
C LYS A 51 4.25 -1.41 -16.10
N TYR A 52 3.72 -1.91 -14.98
CA TYR A 52 2.59 -2.82 -15.00
C TYR A 52 1.35 -2.17 -15.62
N PHE A 53 1.04 -0.93 -15.28
CA PHE A 53 -0.07 -0.19 -15.88
C PHE A 53 0.06 -0.07 -17.40
N LYS A 54 1.24 0.30 -17.88
CA LYS A 54 1.51 0.34 -19.33
C LYS A 54 1.29 -1.01 -20.00
N ASN A 55 1.83 -2.08 -19.45
CA ASN A 55 1.67 -3.43 -19.98
C ASN A 55 0.22 -3.93 -19.99
N LYS A 56 -0.66 -3.34 -19.19
CA LYS A 56 -2.09 -3.63 -19.12
C LYS A 56 -2.95 -2.63 -19.89
N HIS A 57 -2.33 -1.78 -20.73
CA HIS A 57 -3.01 -0.73 -21.49
C HIS A 57 -3.84 0.22 -20.60
N LEU A 58 -3.33 0.52 -19.41
CA LEU A 58 -3.90 1.47 -18.46
C LEU A 58 -3.27 2.86 -18.60
N GLU A 59 -2.84 3.23 -19.80
CA GLU A 59 -2.20 4.52 -20.11
C GLU A 59 -3.14 5.70 -19.93
N ASN A 60 -4.44 5.45 -19.99
CA ASN A 60 -5.46 6.45 -19.77
C ASN A 60 -6.31 6.08 -18.56
N TYR A 61 -6.19 6.85 -17.51
CA TYR A 61 -7.10 6.80 -16.40
C TYR A 61 -8.41 7.46 -16.78
N ASN A 62 -9.38 6.66 -17.24
CA ASN A 62 -10.68 7.15 -17.67
C ASN A 62 -11.64 7.44 -16.50
N HIS A 63 -11.10 7.63 -15.30
CA HIS A 63 -11.90 8.05 -14.17
C HIS A 63 -12.20 9.54 -14.29
N ASP A 64 -13.45 9.93 -14.00
CA ASP A 64 -13.85 11.34 -14.07
C ASP A 64 -13.13 12.18 -13.03
N ILE A 65 -12.91 11.63 -11.84
CA ILE A 65 -12.16 12.27 -10.77
C ILE A 65 -11.19 11.25 -10.17
N PHE A 66 -9.94 11.65 -10.00
CA PHE A 66 -8.92 10.87 -9.33
C PHE A 66 -8.29 11.64 -8.17
N PHE A 67 -8.56 11.21 -6.96
CA PHE A 67 -7.94 11.74 -5.75
C PHE A 67 -6.59 11.09 -5.52
N MET A 68 -5.52 11.87 -5.59
CA MET A 68 -4.14 11.43 -5.41
C MET A 68 -3.48 12.07 -4.20
N PHE A 69 -2.36 11.51 -3.76
CA PHE A 69 -1.67 11.96 -2.57
C PHE A 69 -1.07 13.35 -2.72
N GLY A 70 -0.51 13.67 -3.88
CA GLY A 70 0.10 14.98 -4.05
C GLY A 70 0.75 15.22 -5.40
N GLU A 71 1.60 16.23 -5.43
CA GLU A 71 2.31 16.68 -6.65
C GLU A 71 3.35 15.67 -7.12
N HIS A 72 3.94 14.92 -6.18
CA HIS A 72 4.90 13.88 -6.53
C HIS A 72 4.26 12.81 -7.41
N GLU A 73 3.09 12.33 -7.01
CA GLU A 73 2.33 11.32 -7.76
C GLU A 73 1.91 11.85 -9.13
N GLU A 74 1.35 13.06 -9.18
CA GLU A 74 1.00 13.70 -10.45
C GLU A 74 2.21 13.78 -11.40
N SER A 75 3.35 14.22 -10.88
CA SER A 75 4.61 14.27 -11.62
C SER A 75 5.04 12.90 -12.14
N MET A 76 4.86 11.84 -11.32
CA MET A 76 5.18 10.46 -11.73
C MET A 76 4.25 9.96 -12.83
N TYR A 77 2.94 10.19 -12.73
CA TYR A 77 1.97 9.85 -13.78
C TYR A 77 2.32 10.55 -15.10
N ASN A 78 2.64 11.84 -15.04
CA ASN A 78 3.05 12.63 -16.21
C ASN A 78 4.34 12.10 -16.85
N ARG A 79 5.38 11.79 -16.04
CA ARG A 79 6.65 11.20 -16.52
C ARG A 79 6.46 9.84 -17.19
N MET A 80 5.46 9.11 -16.76
CA MET A 80 5.14 7.79 -17.32
C MET A 80 4.16 7.87 -18.50
N ASN A 81 3.78 9.09 -18.92
CA ASN A 81 2.78 9.35 -19.96
C ASN A 81 1.44 8.65 -19.69
N ILE A 82 1.01 8.66 -18.44
CA ILE A 82 -0.32 8.17 -18.05
C ILE A 82 -1.23 9.36 -17.88
N ASN A 83 -2.25 9.43 -18.72
CA ASN A 83 -3.18 10.54 -18.75
C ASN A 83 -4.25 10.40 -17.67
N ILE A 84 -4.46 11.43 -16.87
CA ILE A 84 -5.49 11.48 -15.82
C ILE A 84 -6.43 12.65 -16.16
N ASN A 85 -7.71 12.36 -16.25
CA ASN A 85 -8.70 13.37 -16.67
C ASN A 85 -8.79 14.55 -15.71
N LYS A 86 -9.00 14.28 -14.43
CA LYS A 86 -9.15 15.30 -13.39
C LYS A 86 -8.41 14.88 -12.13
N PRO A 87 -7.10 15.14 -12.03
CA PRO A 87 -6.34 14.89 -10.82
C PRO A 87 -6.74 15.89 -9.73
N MET A 88 -6.97 15.39 -8.53
CA MET A 88 -7.23 16.20 -7.34
C MET A 88 -6.25 15.79 -6.22
N LYS A 89 -5.37 16.69 -5.82
CA LYS A 89 -4.35 16.48 -4.80
C LYS A 89 -4.92 16.75 -3.41
N LEU A 90 -5.33 15.71 -2.69
CA LEU A 90 -5.96 15.82 -1.37
C LEU A 90 -5.13 15.20 -0.24
N GLY A 91 -3.99 14.60 -0.54
CA GLY A 91 -3.23 13.84 0.46
C GLY A 91 -3.83 12.46 0.73
N SER A 92 -3.28 11.80 1.75
CA SER A 92 -3.77 10.50 2.18
C SER A 92 -5.04 10.65 3.03
N LEU A 93 -6.16 10.14 2.54
CA LEU A 93 -7.41 10.11 3.29
C LEU A 93 -7.25 9.41 4.66
N ARG A 94 -6.55 8.28 4.68
CA ARG A 94 -6.30 7.53 5.94
C ARG A 94 -5.48 8.33 6.94
N LEU A 95 -4.45 9.02 6.47
CA LEU A 95 -3.64 9.89 7.32
C LEU A 95 -4.47 11.08 7.83
N GLY A 96 -5.28 11.71 6.99
CA GLY A 96 -6.19 12.80 7.39
C GLY A 96 -7.14 12.36 8.50
N MET A 97 -7.81 11.23 8.34
CA MET A 97 -8.70 10.66 9.35
C MET A 97 -7.97 10.31 10.66
N PHE A 98 -6.72 9.86 10.57
CA PHE A 98 -5.89 9.59 11.74
C PHE A 98 -5.56 10.89 12.49
N LEU A 99 -5.12 11.92 11.77
CA LEU A 99 -4.74 13.21 12.37
C LEU A 99 -5.94 13.94 13.00
N GLU A 100 -7.14 13.81 12.41
CA GLU A 100 -8.36 14.40 12.93
C GLU A 100 -8.73 13.86 14.31
N LYS A 101 -8.41 12.61 14.62
CA LYS A 101 -8.72 11.97 15.90
C LYS A 101 -7.94 12.51 17.11
N LYS A 102 -7.02 13.46 16.90
CA LYS A 102 -6.22 14.12 17.97
C LYS A 102 -5.70 13.12 19.02
N TYR A 103 -5.01 12.07 18.60
CA TYR A 103 -4.40 11.14 19.54
C TYR A 103 -3.36 11.87 20.39
N VAL A 104 -3.55 11.87 21.70
CA VAL A 104 -2.51 12.31 22.63
C VAL A 104 -1.45 11.22 22.66
N CYS A 105 -0.37 11.44 21.94
CA CYS A 105 0.76 10.53 21.95
C CYS A 105 1.68 10.87 23.13
N HIS A 106 1.62 10.08 24.19
CA HIS A 106 2.66 10.09 25.21
C HIS A 106 3.87 9.35 24.63
N LYS A 107 4.98 10.07 24.40
CA LYS A 107 6.25 9.46 23.98
C LYS A 107 6.71 8.45 25.05
N LYS A 108 6.39 7.19 24.85
CA LYS A 108 6.78 6.09 25.72
C LYS A 108 7.99 5.31 25.17
N TYR A 109 8.15 5.40 23.84
CA TYR A 109 9.20 4.70 23.11
C TYR A 109 9.92 5.66 22.17
N ASN A 110 11.23 5.49 22.01
CA ASN A 110 12.04 6.30 21.11
C ASN A 110 12.12 5.69 19.71
N ILE A 111 11.91 4.38 19.61
CA ILE A 111 12.00 3.60 18.38
C ILE A 111 10.66 2.92 18.13
N CYS A 112 10.17 2.99 16.91
CA CYS A 112 9.02 2.23 16.45
C CYS A 112 9.41 1.47 15.18
N LEU A 113 9.39 0.14 15.26
CA LEU A 113 9.53 -0.74 14.10
C LEU A 113 8.14 -1.09 13.56
N VAL A 114 7.86 -0.68 12.33
CA VAL A 114 6.66 -1.14 11.63
C VAL A 114 7.02 -2.43 10.89
N SER A 115 6.45 -3.54 11.33
CA SER A 115 6.76 -4.85 10.77
C SER A 115 6.10 -5.07 9.41
N GLU A 116 6.90 -5.37 8.40
CA GLU A 116 6.46 -5.96 7.13
C GLU A 116 6.67 -7.48 7.11
N PHE A 117 6.76 -8.10 8.25
CA PHE A 117 7.10 -9.48 8.56
C PHE A 117 7.10 -10.44 7.38
N MET A 118 8.27 -10.89 7.02
CA MET A 118 8.48 -11.97 6.05
C MET A 118 8.69 -13.30 6.78
N ARG A 119 8.00 -14.32 6.35
CA ARG A 119 8.29 -15.69 6.81
C ARG A 119 9.55 -16.20 6.11
N GLU A 120 10.22 -17.14 6.78
CA GLU A 120 11.25 -17.91 6.07
C GLU A 120 10.64 -18.54 4.82
N PRO A 121 11.23 -18.28 3.63
CA PRO A 121 10.64 -18.71 2.39
C PRO A 121 10.69 -20.23 2.21
N ASN A 122 9.65 -20.78 1.59
CA ASN A 122 9.59 -22.18 1.26
C ASN A 122 10.51 -22.48 0.08
N LYS A 123 11.39 -23.47 0.19
CA LYS A 123 12.30 -23.94 -0.87
C LYS A 123 11.58 -24.32 -2.18
N GLY A 124 10.30 -24.61 -2.13
CA GLY A 124 9.45 -24.86 -3.31
C GLY A 124 8.84 -23.62 -3.95
N SER A 125 9.10 -22.43 -3.42
CA SER A 125 8.59 -21.18 -4.00
C SER A 125 9.27 -20.90 -5.35
N LYS A 126 8.48 -20.44 -6.33
CA LYS A 126 8.99 -20.00 -7.64
C LYS A 126 10.00 -18.84 -7.55
N HIS A 127 9.94 -18.09 -6.45
CA HIS A 127 10.76 -16.90 -6.20
C HIS A 127 11.68 -17.09 -4.98
N TYR A 128 11.97 -18.34 -4.62
CA TYR A 128 12.71 -18.70 -3.42
C TYR A 128 14.00 -17.89 -3.21
N GLU A 129 14.83 -17.75 -4.22
CA GLU A 129 16.12 -17.05 -4.11
C GLU A 129 15.94 -15.59 -3.72
N ILE A 130 14.98 -14.89 -4.34
CA ILE A 130 14.69 -13.48 -4.04
C ILE A 130 14.07 -13.34 -2.66
N GLU A 131 13.11 -14.20 -2.34
CA GLU A 131 12.44 -14.21 -1.03
C GLU A 131 13.44 -14.51 0.09
N LYS A 132 14.38 -15.43 -0.15
CA LYS A 132 15.43 -15.79 0.80
C LYS A 132 16.41 -14.64 1.03
N GLU A 133 16.85 -13.98 -0.03
CA GLU A 133 17.72 -12.82 0.08
C GLU A 133 17.05 -11.69 0.89
N LEU A 134 15.80 -11.36 0.60
CA LEU A 134 15.04 -10.34 1.35
C LEU A 134 14.86 -10.72 2.82
N TYR A 135 14.53 -11.98 3.11
CA TYR A 135 14.41 -12.50 4.46
C TYR A 135 15.73 -12.38 5.25
N ASP A 136 16.85 -12.75 4.62
CA ASP A 136 18.17 -12.68 5.24
C ASP A 136 18.59 -11.22 5.54
N TYR A 137 18.24 -10.26 4.65
CA TYR A 137 18.45 -8.84 4.91
C TYR A 137 17.60 -8.34 6.08
N GLU A 138 16.32 -8.71 6.13
CA GLU A 138 15.42 -8.33 7.21
C GLU A 138 15.93 -8.89 8.56
N LEU A 139 16.28 -10.17 8.60
CA LEU A 139 16.83 -10.81 9.79
C LEU A 139 18.13 -10.15 10.27
N LYS A 140 19.02 -9.80 9.33
CA LYS A 140 20.27 -9.08 9.65
C LYS A 140 19.97 -7.69 10.21
N PHE A 141 19.03 -6.96 9.61
CA PHE A 141 18.59 -5.65 10.11
C PHE A 141 18.05 -5.74 11.53
N HIS A 142 17.17 -6.71 11.82
CA HIS A 142 16.60 -6.89 13.15
C HIS A 142 17.67 -7.23 14.19
N LYS A 143 18.69 -8.03 13.85
CA LYS A 143 19.82 -8.32 14.75
C LYS A 143 20.65 -7.07 15.06
N ILE A 144 20.94 -6.25 14.05
CA ILE A 144 21.65 -4.97 14.24
C ILE A 144 20.83 -4.03 15.12
N LEU A 145 19.52 -3.93 14.85
CA LEU A 145 18.62 -3.10 15.65
C LEU A 145 18.56 -3.58 17.11
N ASN A 146 18.50 -4.88 17.35
CA ASN A 146 18.54 -5.43 18.71
C ASN A 146 19.85 -5.08 19.42
N GLN A 147 20.99 -5.24 18.76
CA GLN A 147 22.28 -4.84 19.31
C GLN A 147 22.29 -3.36 19.71
N TYR A 148 21.81 -2.48 18.83
CA TYR A 148 21.69 -1.05 19.13
C TYR A 148 20.81 -0.76 20.35
N ILE A 149 19.66 -1.44 20.44
CA ILE A 149 18.71 -1.29 21.57
C ILE A 149 19.36 -1.68 22.88
N VAL A 150 20.07 -2.81 22.90
CA VAL A 150 20.79 -3.29 24.09
C VAL A 150 21.92 -2.32 24.48
N GLU A 151 22.74 -1.91 23.52
CA GLU A 151 23.88 -1.02 23.77
C GLU A 151 23.44 0.39 24.27
N THR A 152 22.29 0.88 23.79
CA THR A 152 21.78 2.21 24.13
C THR A 152 20.73 2.20 25.23
N ASN A 153 20.39 1.03 25.77
CA ASN A 153 19.31 0.84 26.77
C ASN A 153 17.99 1.51 26.35
N GLN A 154 17.61 1.35 25.07
CA GLN A 154 16.37 1.90 24.51
C GLN A 154 15.25 0.87 24.56
N LYS A 155 14.00 1.38 24.57
CA LYS A 155 12.80 0.55 24.41
C LYS A 155 12.26 0.70 23.01
N ILE A 156 11.88 -0.42 22.40
CA ILE A 156 11.28 -0.46 21.07
C ILE A 156 9.77 -0.77 21.16
N LEU A 157 9.01 -0.11 20.33
CA LEU A 157 7.63 -0.48 20.00
C LEU A 157 7.62 -1.19 18.65
N ILE A 158 7.01 -2.37 18.57
CA ILE A 158 6.87 -3.09 17.31
C ILE A 158 5.39 -3.11 16.92
N ALA A 159 5.08 -2.46 15.80
CA ALA A 159 3.74 -2.47 15.22
C ALA A 159 3.58 -3.71 14.33
N LEU A 160 2.76 -4.67 14.77
CA LEU A 160 2.56 -5.94 14.09
C LEU A 160 1.43 -5.86 13.05
N GLN A 161 1.53 -6.68 12.00
CA GLN A 161 0.43 -6.89 11.05
C GLN A 161 -0.66 -7.74 11.70
N SER A 162 -1.92 -7.32 11.57
CA SER A 162 -3.07 -8.01 12.21
C SER A 162 -3.25 -9.47 11.76
N SER A 163 -2.98 -9.76 10.49
CA SER A 163 -3.24 -11.07 9.88
C SER A 163 -2.28 -12.20 10.30
N LYS A 164 -1.16 -11.86 10.95
CA LYS A 164 -0.10 -12.83 11.31
C LYS A 164 0.45 -12.58 12.72
N ARG A 165 -0.39 -12.06 13.59
CA ARG A 165 0.04 -11.54 14.89
C ARG A 165 0.84 -12.55 15.73
N ASP A 166 0.31 -13.75 15.91
CA ASP A 166 0.94 -14.74 16.80
C ASP A 166 2.33 -15.15 16.33
N LEU A 167 2.49 -15.37 15.03
CA LEU A 167 3.80 -15.71 14.45
C LEU A 167 4.80 -14.56 14.57
N GLN A 168 4.34 -13.33 14.46
CA GLN A 168 5.18 -12.15 14.62
C GLN A 168 5.60 -11.96 16.07
N VAL A 169 4.69 -12.17 17.02
CA VAL A 169 5.01 -12.11 18.45
C VAL A 169 6.14 -13.10 18.75
N GLU A 170 5.99 -14.37 18.35
CA GLU A 170 7.02 -15.39 18.55
C GLU A 170 8.36 -14.98 17.90
N TYR A 171 8.34 -14.56 16.63
CA TYR A 171 9.53 -14.13 15.91
C TYR A 171 10.26 -12.97 16.61
N PHE A 172 9.53 -11.92 16.95
CA PHE A 172 10.14 -10.73 17.55
C PHE A 172 10.58 -10.95 19.00
N THR A 173 9.86 -11.78 19.76
CA THR A 173 10.30 -12.20 21.10
C THR A 173 11.62 -12.97 21.04
N ASN A 174 11.79 -13.83 20.04
CA ASN A 174 13.05 -14.57 19.85
C ASN A 174 14.23 -13.66 19.47
N ILE A 175 13.98 -12.51 18.82
CA ILE A 175 15.05 -11.58 18.42
C ILE A 175 15.34 -10.54 19.50
N PHE A 176 14.29 -9.92 20.04
CA PHE A 176 14.42 -8.75 20.94
C PHE A 176 14.26 -9.10 22.42
N GLY A 177 13.83 -10.31 22.76
CA GLY A 177 13.48 -10.69 24.13
C GLY A 177 12.24 -9.95 24.62
N ASP A 178 12.16 -9.78 25.93
CA ASP A 178 11.08 -9.06 26.62
C ASP A 178 11.35 -7.54 26.75
N ASN A 179 12.26 -6.98 25.96
CA ASN A 179 12.69 -5.57 26.02
C ASN A 179 11.67 -4.58 25.46
#